data_5861150549d06aa8fffd203472cff83c
#
_entry.id   5861150549d06aa8fffd203472cff83c
#
_cell.length_a   1.000
_cell.length_b   1.000
_cell.length_c   1.000
_cell.angle_alpha   90.00
_cell.angle_beta   90.00
_cell.angle_gamma   90.00
#
_symmetry.space_group_name_H-M   'P 1'
#
loop_
_entity.id
_entity.type
_entity.pdbx_description
1 polymer ?
#
loop_
_entity_poly.entity_id
_entity_poly.type
_entity_poly.pdbx_seq_one_letter_code
_entity_poly.pdbx_strand_id
1 'polypeptide(L)'
;MLLIGSARGGLGEASLYSAAMLIGTVLSAPVTGWLSRRLTGRWLLRGTATVEGVLRLAILGALVAGLPAWPVAVGIGLMNVAAWTGYAGMRAEVSAVDASPRSMTRYAVGIAGVEAAGTAVAALLPKGTAGYPTGWLLVAVFFAYAGSMLPTMITARRARISALPGASRNQLPGPGIPTTEVVRRAHAGARFPSLRLLIAGGGIMLTAAGPVLLAVPVTEELHGSRWVAGAAVAFCLGTLLSTTAIGLIAKLKLPAVLRWTMWGLGMLVGWIFAPTYAPMVLAAQFLAGLSQTAFEGDMDARVAEEAPRTAVTRDLAYSASVRALGGAVAVRLLPMLVAAPAIGTVASGAGLALGVTALTLWAGLSTMPRLVRRLAH
;
A
#
# COMPACT_ATOMS: atom_id res chain seq x y z
N MET A 1 13.82 -10.44 -4.37
CA MET A 1 13.44 -10.68 -5.77
C MET A 1 13.99 -9.61 -6.70
N LEU A 2 13.72 -8.32 -6.47
CA LEU A 2 14.21 -7.22 -7.30
C LEU A 2 15.74 -7.17 -7.38
N LEU A 3 16.43 -7.34 -6.26
CA LEU A 3 17.90 -7.41 -6.22
C LEU A 3 18.47 -8.59 -7.04
N ILE A 4 17.80 -9.74 -6.97
CA ILE A 4 18.22 -10.92 -7.75
C ILE A 4 17.93 -10.68 -9.24
N GLY A 5 16.76 -10.12 -9.58
CA GLY A 5 16.42 -9.79 -10.97
C GLY A 5 17.40 -8.76 -11.56
N SER A 6 17.75 -7.73 -10.80
CA SER A 6 18.75 -6.75 -11.21
C SER A 6 20.14 -7.37 -11.44
N ALA A 7 20.53 -8.32 -10.59
CA ALA A 7 21.82 -9.00 -10.75
C ALA A 7 21.85 -10.00 -11.91
N ARG A 8 20.70 -10.63 -12.28
CA ARG A 8 20.59 -11.62 -13.37
C ARG A 8 20.41 -10.97 -14.75
N GLY A 9 19.43 -10.09 -14.87
CA GLY A 9 18.99 -9.50 -16.14
C GLY A 9 18.97 -7.97 -16.15
N GLY A 10 19.66 -7.35 -15.18
CA GLY A 10 19.74 -5.88 -15.08
C GLY A 10 18.39 -5.23 -14.82
N LEU A 11 18.27 -3.98 -15.23
CA LEU A 11 17.03 -3.19 -15.06
C LEU A 11 15.82 -3.79 -15.79
N GLY A 12 16.05 -4.53 -16.88
CA GLY A 12 14.97 -5.18 -17.65
C GLY A 12 14.21 -6.21 -16.83
N GLU A 13 14.92 -7.12 -16.19
CA GLU A 13 14.32 -8.17 -15.34
C GLU A 13 13.73 -7.57 -14.04
N ALA A 14 14.42 -6.64 -13.42
CA ALA A 14 13.92 -5.94 -12.24
C ALA A 14 12.62 -5.15 -12.53
N SER A 15 12.55 -4.48 -13.68
CA SER A 15 11.34 -3.74 -14.09
C SER A 15 10.17 -4.67 -14.41
N LEU A 16 10.43 -5.83 -15.02
CA LEU A 16 9.41 -6.86 -15.27
C LEU A 16 8.81 -7.38 -13.95
N TYR A 17 9.65 -7.65 -12.94
CA TYR A 17 9.19 -8.08 -11.62
C TYR A 17 8.41 -7.00 -10.90
N SER A 18 8.84 -5.74 -10.98
CA SER A 18 8.12 -4.60 -10.43
C SER A 18 6.75 -4.42 -11.09
N ALA A 19 6.67 -4.53 -12.41
CA ALA A 19 5.41 -4.48 -13.14
C ALA A 19 4.47 -5.63 -12.72
N ALA A 20 4.99 -6.84 -12.58
CA ALA A 20 4.22 -7.99 -12.12
C ALA A 20 3.68 -7.80 -10.69
N MET A 21 4.47 -7.23 -9.78
CA MET A 21 4.02 -6.85 -8.43
C MET A 21 2.85 -5.88 -8.47
N LEU A 22 2.96 -4.82 -9.26
CA LEU A 22 1.91 -3.79 -9.38
C LEU A 22 0.63 -4.36 -10.02
N ILE A 23 0.75 -5.16 -11.06
CA ILE A 23 -0.38 -5.86 -11.68
C ILE A 23 -1.07 -6.75 -10.65
N GLY A 24 -0.29 -7.54 -9.89
CA GLY A 24 -0.83 -8.38 -8.81
C GLY A 24 -1.57 -7.56 -7.74
N THR A 25 -1.03 -6.42 -7.35
CA THR A 25 -1.69 -5.50 -6.40
C THR A 25 -3.04 -5.00 -6.95
N VAL A 26 -3.08 -4.57 -8.20
CA VAL A 26 -4.33 -4.10 -8.83
C VAL A 26 -5.36 -5.23 -8.94
N LEU A 27 -4.94 -6.42 -9.38
CA LEU A 27 -5.81 -7.58 -9.50
C LEU A 27 -6.28 -8.14 -8.16
N SER A 28 -5.62 -7.80 -7.05
CA SER A 28 -6.03 -8.25 -5.73
C SER A 28 -7.42 -7.75 -5.32
N ALA A 29 -7.85 -6.56 -5.77
CA ALA A 29 -9.13 -5.98 -5.37
C ALA A 29 -10.36 -6.82 -5.80
N PRO A 30 -10.52 -7.19 -7.08
CA PRO A 30 -11.63 -8.05 -7.48
C PRO A 30 -11.57 -9.43 -6.81
N VAL A 31 -10.37 -10.00 -6.66
CA VAL A 31 -10.17 -11.29 -5.96
C VAL A 31 -10.59 -11.19 -4.50
N THR A 32 -10.15 -10.16 -3.79
CA THR A 32 -10.54 -9.90 -2.40
C THR A 32 -12.04 -9.69 -2.30
N GLY A 33 -12.62 -8.90 -3.21
CA GLY A 33 -14.07 -8.66 -3.25
C GLY A 33 -14.88 -9.93 -3.47
N TRP A 34 -14.37 -10.87 -4.25
CA TRP A 34 -15.01 -12.17 -4.47
C TRP A 34 -14.82 -13.12 -3.27
N LEU A 35 -13.59 -13.24 -2.74
CA LEU A 35 -13.29 -14.11 -1.61
C LEU A 35 -13.96 -13.66 -0.32
N SER A 36 -14.00 -12.36 -0.02
CA SER A 36 -14.62 -11.82 1.20
C SER A 36 -16.13 -12.06 1.28
N ARG A 37 -16.79 -12.31 0.13
CA ARG A 37 -18.20 -12.70 0.09
C ARG A 37 -18.41 -14.19 0.39
N ARG A 38 -17.39 -15.02 0.25
CA ARG A 38 -17.49 -16.48 0.36
C ARG A 38 -16.80 -17.03 1.60
N LEU A 39 -15.78 -16.35 2.09
CA LEU A 39 -14.95 -16.80 3.19
C LEU A 39 -15.11 -15.90 4.41
N THR A 40 -15.04 -16.50 5.59
CA THR A 40 -14.88 -15.73 6.84
C THR A 40 -13.49 -15.14 6.90
N GLY A 41 -13.27 -14.08 7.69
CA GLY A 41 -11.95 -13.46 7.88
C GLY A 41 -10.88 -14.49 8.25
N ARG A 42 -11.23 -15.48 9.08
CA ARG A 42 -10.34 -16.58 9.46
C ARG A 42 -9.84 -17.39 8.26
N TRP A 43 -10.74 -17.80 7.38
CA TRP A 43 -10.40 -18.61 6.21
C TRP A 43 -9.72 -17.77 5.13
N LEU A 44 -10.14 -16.51 4.98
CA LEU A 44 -9.49 -15.57 4.07
C LEU A 44 -8.02 -15.39 4.44
N LEU A 45 -7.72 -15.05 5.71
CA LEU A 45 -6.36 -14.83 6.17
C LEU A 45 -5.49 -16.08 6.09
N ARG A 46 -6.01 -17.24 6.51
CA ARG A 46 -5.24 -18.49 6.43
C ARG A 46 -4.97 -18.88 4.98
N GLY A 47 -5.99 -18.85 4.14
CA GLY A 47 -5.87 -19.22 2.73
C GLY A 47 -4.88 -18.33 2.00
N THR A 48 -4.99 -17.01 2.15
CA THR A 48 -4.06 -16.07 1.49
C THR A 48 -2.64 -16.22 2.00
N ALA A 49 -2.41 -16.37 3.32
CA ALA A 49 -1.08 -16.57 3.87
C ALA A 49 -0.46 -17.90 3.39
N THR A 50 -1.24 -18.97 3.32
CA THR A 50 -0.75 -20.26 2.81
C THR A 50 -0.37 -20.17 1.33
N VAL A 51 -1.25 -19.59 0.49
CA VAL A 51 -0.98 -19.42 -0.95
C VAL A 51 0.23 -18.51 -1.17
N GLU A 52 0.30 -17.40 -0.44
CA GLU A 52 1.46 -16.50 -0.49
C GLU A 52 2.76 -17.22 -0.12
N GLY A 53 2.77 -17.98 0.99
CA GLY A 53 3.94 -18.73 1.44
C GLY A 53 4.41 -19.76 0.40
N VAL A 54 3.48 -20.54 -0.15
CA VAL A 54 3.78 -21.51 -1.20
C VAL A 54 4.37 -20.83 -2.45
N LEU A 55 3.75 -19.73 -2.91
CA LEU A 55 4.23 -19.00 -4.08
C LEU A 55 5.60 -18.35 -3.82
N ARG A 56 5.87 -17.84 -2.63
CA ARG A 56 7.20 -17.31 -2.26
C ARG A 56 8.28 -18.38 -2.39
N LEU A 57 8.02 -19.58 -1.89
CA LEU A 57 8.95 -20.70 -2.00
C LEU A 57 9.11 -21.18 -3.45
N ALA A 58 8.02 -21.27 -4.20
CA ALA A 58 8.05 -21.65 -5.62
C ALA A 58 8.85 -20.63 -6.45
N ILE A 59 8.65 -19.32 -6.24
CA ILE A 59 9.42 -18.28 -6.92
C ILE A 59 10.90 -18.35 -6.55
N LEU A 60 11.21 -18.56 -5.29
CA LEU A 60 12.59 -18.72 -4.84
C LEU A 60 13.25 -19.93 -5.51
N GLY A 61 12.55 -21.08 -5.54
CA GLY A 61 13.00 -22.27 -6.25
C GLY A 61 13.19 -22.03 -7.75
N ALA A 62 12.28 -21.31 -8.39
CA ALA A 62 12.37 -20.93 -9.80
C ALA A 62 13.58 -20.04 -10.10
N LEU A 63 13.88 -19.08 -9.20
CA LEU A 63 15.07 -18.23 -9.31
C LEU A 63 16.36 -19.03 -9.16
N VAL A 64 16.41 -19.96 -8.20
CA VAL A 64 17.59 -20.85 -7.99
C VAL A 64 17.78 -21.81 -9.15
N ALA A 65 16.69 -22.36 -9.70
CA ALA A 65 16.72 -23.25 -10.86
C ALA A 65 17.03 -22.51 -12.17
N GLY A 66 17.24 -21.21 -12.15
CA GLY A 66 17.56 -20.42 -13.33
C GLY A 66 16.45 -20.31 -14.37
N LEU A 67 15.18 -20.44 -13.95
CA LEU A 67 14.04 -20.35 -14.87
C LEU A 67 14.00 -18.99 -15.58
N PRO A 68 13.43 -18.91 -16.79
CA PRO A 68 13.26 -17.66 -17.52
C PRO A 68 12.50 -16.62 -16.69
N ALA A 69 12.74 -15.33 -16.95
CA ALA A 69 12.17 -14.23 -16.16
C ALA A 69 10.63 -14.19 -16.20
N TRP A 70 9.99 -14.56 -17.31
CA TRP A 70 8.54 -14.42 -17.46
C TRP A 70 7.71 -15.37 -16.55
N PRO A 71 8.04 -16.67 -16.34
CA PRO A 71 7.32 -17.51 -15.38
C PRO A 71 7.50 -17.00 -13.94
N VAL A 72 8.71 -16.52 -13.62
CA VAL A 72 9.00 -15.90 -12.33
C VAL A 72 8.12 -14.65 -12.12
N ALA A 73 8.00 -13.80 -13.14
CA ALA A 73 7.15 -12.62 -13.10
C ALA A 73 5.67 -12.98 -12.90
N VAL A 74 5.15 -14.00 -13.59
CA VAL A 74 3.78 -14.50 -13.36
C VAL A 74 3.60 -14.96 -11.92
N GLY A 75 4.54 -15.76 -11.41
CA GLY A 75 4.53 -16.18 -10.01
C GLY A 75 4.51 -15.01 -9.03
N ILE A 76 5.33 -13.98 -9.28
CA ILE A 76 5.36 -12.74 -8.49
C ILE A 76 4.01 -12.03 -8.53
N GLY A 77 3.37 -11.91 -9.70
CA GLY A 77 2.05 -11.33 -9.85
C GLY A 77 1.00 -12.07 -9.00
N LEU A 78 0.94 -13.39 -9.12
CA LEU A 78 0.02 -14.23 -8.34
C LEU A 78 0.29 -14.14 -6.84
N MET A 79 1.55 -14.14 -6.42
CA MET A 79 1.95 -13.96 -5.03
C MET A 79 1.44 -12.63 -4.48
N ASN A 80 1.57 -11.54 -5.26
CA ASN A 80 1.09 -10.23 -4.84
C ASN A 80 -0.43 -10.17 -4.76
N VAL A 81 -1.17 -10.85 -5.64
CA VAL A 81 -2.63 -11.00 -5.48
C VAL A 81 -2.96 -11.60 -4.11
N ALA A 82 -2.30 -12.69 -3.71
CA ALA A 82 -2.54 -13.32 -2.42
C ALA A 82 -2.12 -12.42 -1.25
N ALA A 83 -0.93 -11.81 -1.32
CA ALA A 83 -0.39 -10.94 -0.28
C ALA A 83 -1.31 -9.73 -0.02
N TRP A 84 -1.73 -9.02 -1.07
CA TRP A 84 -2.61 -7.85 -0.94
C TRP A 84 -4.03 -8.19 -0.53
N THR A 85 -4.53 -9.39 -0.91
CA THR A 85 -5.80 -9.92 -0.40
C THR A 85 -5.71 -10.19 1.10
N GLY A 86 -4.62 -10.79 1.58
CA GLY A 86 -4.34 -10.99 3.00
C GLY A 86 -4.20 -9.68 3.75
N TYR A 87 -3.48 -8.70 3.16
CA TYR A 87 -3.31 -7.37 3.72
C TYR A 87 -4.64 -6.63 3.89
N ALA A 88 -5.52 -6.67 2.89
CA ALA A 88 -6.85 -6.08 2.99
C ALA A 88 -7.71 -6.76 4.06
N GLY A 89 -7.60 -8.10 4.20
CA GLY A 89 -8.26 -8.86 5.26
C GLY A 89 -7.76 -8.47 6.65
N MET A 90 -6.45 -8.34 6.84
CA MET A 90 -5.85 -7.89 8.11
C MET A 90 -6.32 -6.48 8.49
N ARG A 91 -6.31 -5.55 7.54
CA ARG A 91 -6.79 -4.17 7.76
C ARG A 91 -8.26 -4.13 8.15
N ALA A 92 -9.08 -4.97 7.53
CA ALA A 92 -10.49 -5.10 7.89
C ALA A 92 -10.68 -5.63 9.32
N GLU A 93 -9.89 -6.63 9.74
CA GLU A 93 -9.93 -7.13 11.13
C GLU A 93 -9.46 -6.07 12.13
N VAL A 94 -8.43 -5.28 11.81
CA VAL A 94 -8.01 -4.14 12.65
C VAL A 94 -9.13 -3.12 12.75
N SER A 95 -9.77 -2.76 11.65
CA SER A 95 -10.89 -1.81 11.64
C SER A 95 -12.12 -2.32 12.39
N ALA A 96 -12.33 -3.64 12.45
CA ALA A 96 -13.40 -4.26 13.22
C ALA A 96 -13.18 -4.14 14.75
N VAL A 97 -11.93 -3.95 15.18
CA VAL A 97 -11.58 -3.71 16.59
C VAL A 97 -11.61 -2.21 16.91
N ASP A 98 -10.93 -1.42 16.08
CA ASP A 98 -10.82 0.03 16.21
C ASP A 98 -10.55 0.66 14.84
N ALA A 99 -11.55 1.31 14.26
CA ALA A 99 -11.46 1.99 12.97
C ALA A 99 -10.81 3.38 13.05
N SER A 100 -10.22 3.76 14.20
CA SER A 100 -9.59 5.06 14.35
C SER A 100 -8.37 5.22 13.43
N PRO A 101 -8.08 6.41 12.91
CA PRO A 101 -6.88 6.68 12.13
C PRO A 101 -5.60 6.25 12.84
N ARG A 102 -5.56 6.40 14.17
CA ARG A 102 -4.41 6.01 14.98
C ARG A 102 -4.17 4.50 14.99
N SER A 103 -5.22 3.71 15.09
CA SER A 103 -5.15 2.25 15.07
C SER A 103 -4.72 1.74 13.68
N MET A 104 -5.31 2.28 12.63
CA MET A 104 -4.97 1.93 11.24
C MET A 104 -3.53 2.34 10.91
N THR A 105 -3.07 3.50 11.39
CA THR A 105 -1.68 3.93 11.23
C THR A 105 -0.71 3.04 12.00
N ARG A 106 -1.03 2.60 13.23
CA ARG A 106 -0.19 1.64 13.96
C ARG A 106 0.00 0.33 13.21
N TYR A 107 -1.05 -0.14 12.57
CA TYR A 107 -0.95 -1.31 11.71
C TYR A 107 -0.03 -1.06 10.50
N ALA A 108 -0.20 0.07 9.81
CA ALA A 108 0.66 0.48 8.70
C ALA A 108 2.14 0.61 9.13
N VAL A 109 2.40 1.20 10.31
CA VAL A 109 3.74 1.28 10.93
C VAL A 109 4.34 -0.12 11.13
N GLY A 110 3.54 -1.06 11.65
CA GLY A 110 4.00 -2.44 11.85
C GLY A 110 4.45 -3.09 10.53
N ILE A 111 3.67 -2.94 9.48
CA ILE A 111 3.99 -3.47 8.14
C ILE A 111 5.24 -2.80 7.56
N ALA A 112 5.26 -1.47 7.53
CA ALA A 112 6.39 -0.72 7.00
C ALA A 112 7.68 -0.96 7.79
N GLY A 113 7.58 -1.16 9.11
CA GLY A 113 8.71 -1.54 9.96
C GLY A 113 9.29 -2.91 9.58
N VAL A 114 8.43 -3.89 9.33
CA VAL A 114 8.86 -5.24 8.87
C VAL A 114 9.49 -5.16 7.47
N GLU A 115 8.89 -4.39 6.54
CA GLU A 115 9.44 -4.20 5.19
C GLU A 115 10.81 -3.53 5.23
N ALA A 116 10.96 -2.49 6.03
CA ALA A 116 12.21 -1.77 6.18
C ALA A 116 13.30 -2.64 6.84
N ALA A 117 12.96 -3.39 7.90
CA ALA A 117 13.87 -4.33 8.52
C ALA A 117 14.30 -5.43 7.54
N GLY A 118 13.35 -5.96 6.76
CA GLY A 118 13.63 -6.94 5.71
C GLY A 118 14.54 -6.38 4.62
N THR A 119 14.35 -5.13 4.21
CA THR A 119 15.19 -4.44 3.22
C THR A 119 16.61 -4.22 3.78
N ALA A 120 16.73 -3.78 5.03
CA ALA A 120 18.02 -3.60 5.69
C ALA A 120 18.80 -4.91 5.80
N VAL A 121 18.14 -5.98 6.25
CA VAL A 121 18.73 -7.32 6.32
C VAL A 121 19.15 -7.81 4.94
N ALA A 122 18.30 -7.63 3.92
CA ALA A 122 18.62 -8.02 2.54
C ALA A 122 19.83 -7.26 1.98
N ALA A 123 20.00 -5.99 2.35
CA ALA A 123 21.14 -5.17 1.94
C ALA A 123 22.47 -5.61 2.60
N LEU A 124 22.40 -6.19 3.79
CA LEU A 124 23.57 -6.67 4.56
C LEU A 124 23.98 -8.11 4.19
N LEU A 125 23.09 -8.88 3.55
CA LEU A 125 23.39 -10.26 3.20
C LEU A 125 24.39 -10.33 2.02
N PRO A 126 25.34 -11.27 2.05
CA PRO A 126 26.32 -11.42 0.98
C PRO A 126 25.63 -11.72 -0.35
N LYS A 127 25.90 -10.86 -1.33
CA LYS A 127 25.42 -11.05 -2.71
C LYS A 127 26.25 -12.18 -3.33
N GLY A 128 25.58 -13.16 -3.91
CA GLY A 128 26.24 -14.21 -4.69
C GLY A 128 26.86 -13.66 -5.98
N THR A 129 27.85 -14.33 -6.51
CA THR A 129 28.40 -14.05 -7.84
C THR A 129 27.36 -14.36 -8.92
N ALA A 130 27.37 -13.58 -10.00
CA ALA A 130 26.45 -13.75 -11.15
C ALA A 130 24.95 -13.74 -10.82
N GLY A 131 24.55 -13.04 -9.75
CA GLY A 131 23.12 -12.84 -9.41
C GLY A 131 22.42 -14.04 -8.78
N TYR A 132 23.14 -15.09 -8.45
CA TYR A 132 22.60 -16.24 -7.73
C TYR A 132 22.66 -16.00 -6.21
N PRO A 133 21.59 -16.32 -5.46
CA PRO A 133 21.61 -16.20 -4.03
C PRO A 133 22.58 -17.23 -3.42
N THR A 134 23.31 -16.80 -2.39
CA THR A 134 24.12 -17.73 -1.57
C THR A 134 23.21 -18.64 -0.74
N GLY A 135 23.70 -19.83 -0.33
CA GLY A 135 22.95 -20.73 0.54
C GLY A 135 22.48 -20.04 1.83
N TRP A 136 23.30 -19.18 2.42
CA TRP A 136 22.95 -18.39 3.59
C TRP A 136 21.83 -17.38 3.32
N LEU A 137 21.83 -16.73 2.15
CA LEU A 137 20.75 -15.85 1.74
C LEU A 137 19.42 -16.62 1.62
N LEU A 138 19.45 -17.82 1.04
CA LEU A 138 18.26 -18.67 0.92
C LEU A 138 17.70 -19.06 2.28
N VAL A 139 18.56 -19.47 3.21
CA VAL A 139 18.17 -19.81 4.60
C VAL A 139 17.56 -18.60 5.30
N ALA A 140 18.21 -17.43 5.22
CA ALA A 140 17.69 -16.20 5.82
C ALA A 140 16.33 -15.78 5.23
N VAL A 141 16.17 -15.86 3.91
CA VAL A 141 14.89 -15.57 3.23
C VAL A 141 13.80 -16.55 3.64
N PHE A 142 14.14 -17.84 3.75
CA PHE A 142 13.19 -18.85 4.24
C PHE A 142 12.66 -18.52 5.64
N PHE A 143 13.57 -18.26 6.60
CA PHE A 143 13.16 -17.90 7.95
C PHE A 143 12.41 -16.56 8.02
N ALA A 144 12.80 -15.57 7.23
CA ALA A 144 12.08 -14.31 7.15
C ALA A 144 10.65 -14.51 6.62
N TYR A 145 10.46 -15.34 5.60
CA TYR A 145 9.13 -15.65 5.06
C TYR A 145 8.28 -16.45 6.05
N ALA A 146 8.84 -17.48 6.67
CA ALA A 146 8.13 -18.24 7.70
C ALA A 146 7.71 -17.34 8.86
N GLY A 147 8.60 -16.48 9.34
CA GLY A 147 8.32 -15.51 10.40
C GLY A 147 7.24 -14.49 10.01
N SER A 148 7.24 -14.01 8.77
CA SER A 148 6.24 -13.04 8.29
C SER A 148 4.81 -13.60 8.24
N MET A 149 4.63 -14.92 8.15
CA MET A 149 3.31 -15.57 8.18
C MET A 149 2.71 -15.67 9.59
N LEU A 150 3.53 -15.68 10.64
CA LEU A 150 3.09 -15.87 12.02
C LEU A 150 2.04 -14.83 12.47
N PRO A 151 2.24 -13.51 12.27
CA PRO A 151 1.23 -12.51 12.68
C PRO A 151 -0.12 -12.75 12.01
N THR A 152 -0.11 -13.07 10.72
CA THR A 152 -1.34 -13.35 9.96
C THR A 152 -2.05 -14.60 10.48
N MET A 153 -1.30 -15.66 10.79
CA MET A 153 -1.87 -16.90 11.33
C MET A 153 -2.43 -16.71 12.74
N ILE A 154 -1.76 -15.90 13.58
CA ILE A 154 -2.24 -15.56 14.94
C ILE A 154 -3.53 -14.74 14.83
N THR A 155 -3.55 -13.71 13.98
CA THR A 155 -4.73 -12.88 13.77
C THR A 155 -5.88 -13.69 13.21
N ALA A 156 -5.63 -14.63 12.29
CA ALA A 156 -6.65 -15.51 11.73
C ALA A 156 -7.36 -16.37 12.79
N ARG A 157 -6.68 -16.72 13.92
CA ARG A 157 -7.32 -17.43 15.04
C ARG A 157 -8.33 -16.57 15.80
N ARG A 158 -8.16 -15.25 15.79
CA ARG A 158 -8.98 -14.25 16.50
C ARG A 158 -9.86 -13.43 15.58
N ALA A 159 -9.92 -13.79 14.30
CA ALA A 159 -10.69 -13.05 13.29
C ALA A 159 -12.18 -12.97 13.65
N ARG A 160 -12.74 -11.77 13.52
CA ARG A 160 -14.13 -11.43 13.91
C ARG A 160 -15.06 -11.23 12.73
N ILE A 161 -14.50 -10.98 11.54
CA ILE A 161 -15.32 -10.74 10.35
C ILE A 161 -15.93 -12.03 9.88
N SER A 162 -17.25 -12.07 9.89
CA SER A 162 -18.05 -13.17 9.33
C SER A 162 -18.17 -13.02 7.81
N ALA A 163 -18.33 -14.15 7.09
CA ALA A 163 -18.72 -14.10 5.69
C ALA A 163 -20.07 -13.38 5.55
N LEU A 164 -20.30 -12.74 4.40
CA LEU A 164 -21.58 -12.09 4.10
C LEU A 164 -22.76 -13.06 4.27
N PRO A 165 -23.90 -12.62 4.85
CA PRO A 165 -25.10 -13.44 5.03
C PRO A 165 -25.80 -13.77 3.70
N GLY A 166 -25.13 -14.21 2.70
CA GLY A 166 -25.68 -14.72 1.45
C GLY A 166 -25.18 -16.13 1.17
N ALA A 167 -24.15 -16.54 1.93
CA ALA A 167 -23.60 -17.90 1.85
C ALA A 167 -24.28 -18.87 2.84
N SER A 168 -24.97 -18.36 3.86
CA SER A 168 -25.74 -19.21 4.79
C SER A 168 -27.21 -19.25 4.34
N ARG A 169 -27.55 -20.26 3.57
CA ARG A 169 -28.90 -20.53 3.04
C ARG A 169 -29.96 -20.79 4.12
N ASN A 170 -29.61 -20.74 5.41
CA ASN A 170 -30.46 -21.18 6.51
C ASN A 170 -30.78 -20.12 7.58
N GLN A 171 -30.43 -18.85 7.37
CA GLN A 171 -31.00 -17.82 8.21
C GLN A 171 -32.22 -17.20 7.52
N LEU A 172 -33.34 -17.84 7.69
CA LEU A 172 -34.63 -17.19 7.46
C LEU A 172 -34.69 -15.93 8.30
N PRO A 173 -35.11 -14.78 7.72
CA PRO A 173 -35.33 -13.54 8.48
C PRO A 173 -36.29 -13.87 9.62
N GLY A 174 -35.91 -13.52 10.86
CA GLY A 174 -36.82 -13.65 11.98
C GLY A 174 -38.12 -12.91 11.68
N PRO A 175 -39.27 -13.41 12.17
CA PRO A 175 -40.56 -12.78 11.92
C PRO A 175 -40.51 -11.35 12.49
N GLY A 176 -40.57 -10.34 11.61
CA GLY A 176 -40.62 -8.92 12.00
C GLY A 176 -39.67 -7.96 11.29
N ILE A 177 -38.72 -8.43 10.47
CA ILE A 177 -37.88 -7.53 9.69
C ILE A 177 -38.57 -7.27 8.33
N PRO A 178 -38.91 -5.98 8.00
CA PRO A 178 -39.52 -5.67 6.71
C PRO A 178 -38.61 -6.11 5.57
N THR A 179 -39.16 -6.85 4.62
CA THR A 179 -38.44 -7.38 3.43
C THR A 179 -37.70 -6.26 2.65
N THR A 180 -38.25 -5.05 2.69
CA THR A 180 -37.68 -3.85 2.09
C THR A 180 -36.35 -3.45 2.73
N GLU A 181 -36.17 -3.69 4.02
CA GLU A 181 -34.94 -3.32 4.74
C GLU A 181 -33.82 -4.34 4.49
N VAL A 182 -34.19 -5.61 4.35
CA VAL A 182 -33.25 -6.70 3.95
C VAL A 182 -32.76 -6.47 2.51
N VAL A 183 -33.67 -6.13 1.59
CA VAL A 183 -33.32 -5.82 0.20
C VAL A 183 -32.48 -4.54 0.12
N ARG A 184 -32.79 -3.50 0.91
CA ARG A 184 -32.00 -2.27 0.98
C ARG A 184 -30.60 -2.51 1.54
N ARG A 185 -30.45 -3.38 2.55
CA ARG A 185 -29.14 -3.79 3.09
C ARG A 185 -28.34 -4.61 2.11
N ALA A 186 -28.98 -5.52 1.37
CA ALA A 186 -28.34 -6.30 0.31
C ALA A 186 -27.84 -5.40 -0.85
N HIS A 187 -28.64 -4.41 -1.25
CA HIS A 187 -28.23 -3.41 -2.27
C HIS A 187 -27.17 -2.44 -1.76
N ALA A 188 -27.16 -2.09 -0.47
CA ALA A 188 -26.10 -1.28 0.13
C ALA A 188 -24.75 -2.01 0.12
N GLY A 189 -24.74 -3.34 0.29
CA GLY A 189 -23.54 -4.18 0.17
C GLY A 189 -22.99 -4.30 -1.27
N ALA A 190 -23.78 -3.97 -2.29
CA ALA A 190 -23.37 -4.01 -3.69
C ALA A 190 -22.72 -2.68 -4.17
N ARG A 191 -22.82 -1.59 -3.38
CA ARG A 191 -22.21 -0.30 -3.75
C ARG A 191 -20.69 -0.40 -3.67
N PHE A 192 -20.02 0.13 -4.70
CA PHE A 192 -18.56 0.31 -4.68
C PHE A 192 -18.15 1.37 -3.64
N PRO A 193 -16.87 1.35 -3.20
CA PRO A 193 -16.33 2.42 -2.37
C PRO A 193 -16.62 3.78 -2.99
N SER A 194 -16.71 4.80 -2.17
CA SER A 194 -16.92 6.17 -2.65
C SER A 194 -15.86 6.52 -3.71
N LEU A 195 -16.30 6.78 -4.93
CA LEU A 195 -15.41 7.18 -6.04
C LEU A 195 -14.52 8.36 -5.64
N ARG A 196 -15.01 9.24 -4.77
CA ARG A 196 -14.27 10.39 -4.24
C ARG A 196 -13.06 9.96 -3.42
N LEU A 197 -13.21 8.95 -2.56
CA LEU A 197 -12.11 8.41 -1.77
C LEU A 197 -11.07 7.73 -2.68
N LEU A 198 -11.52 6.98 -3.68
CA LEU A 198 -10.64 6.32 -4.63
C LEU A 198 -9.82 7.34 -5.44
N ILE A 199 -10.48 8.38 -5.99
CA ILE A 199 -9.81 9.45 -6.74
C ILE A 199 -8.83 10.21 -5.85
N ALA A 200 -9.21 10.56 -4.61
CA ALA A 200 -8.32 11.24 -3.69
C ALA A 200 -7.08 10.39 -3.36
N GLY A 201 -7.28 9.11 -3.03
CA GLY A 201 -6.19 8.18 -2.72
C GLY A 201 -5.26 7.96 -3.90
N GLY A 202 -5.82 7.67 -5.08
CA GLY A 202 -5.05 7.49 -6.32
C GLY A 202 -4.33 8.77 -6.75
N GLY A 203 -4.99 9.93 -6.64
CA GLY A 203 -4.42 11.24 -7.00
C GLY A 203 -3.24 11.63 -6.11
N ILE A 204 -3.34 11.44 -4.79
CA ILE A 204 -2.21 11.69 -3.87
C ILE A 204 -1.03 10.76 -4.21
N MET A 205 -1.29 9.47 -4.41
CA MET A 205 -0.23 8.52 -4.74
C MET A 205 0.36 8.75 -6.13
N LEU A 206 -0.44 9.19 -7.11
CA LEU A 206 0.03 9.59 -8.44
C LEU A 206 1.03 10.75 -8.35
N THR A 207 0.77 11.72 -7.50
CA THR A 207 1.62 12.91 -7.40
C THR A 207 2.83 12.71 -6.48
N ALA A 208 2.73 11.84 -5.47
CA ALA A 208 3.65 11.81 -4.34
C ALA A 208 4.47 10.51 -4.21
N ALA A 209 3.97 9.37 -4.69
CA ALA A 209 4.58 8.08 -4.37
C ALA A 209 5.77 7.67 -5.25
N GLY A 210 5.98 8.33 -6.38
CA GLY A 210 7.06 7.97 -7.30
C GLY A 210 8.42 7.87 -6.64
N PRO A 211 8.91 8.93 -6.00
CA PRO A 211 10.20 8.93 -5.30
C PRO A 211 10.30 7.88 -4.19
N VAL A 212 9.19 7.63 -3.50
CA VAL A 212 9.15 6.64 -2.41
C VAL A 212 9.31 5.22 -2.94
N LEU A 213 8.60 4.88 -4.02
CA LEU A 213 8.63 3.53 -4.61
C LEU A 213 9.96 3.18 -5.26
N LEU A 214 10.68 4.18 -5.79
CA LEU A 214 11.99 4.00 -6.41
C LEU A 214 13.12 4.65 -5.59
N ALA A 215 12.93 4.82 -4.29
CA ALA A 215 13.90 5.46 -3.41
C ALA A 215 15.30 4.85 -3.50
N VAL A 216 15.39 3.52 -3.51
CA VAL A 216 16.67 2.81 -3.58
C VAL A 216 17.39 3.08 -4.91
N PRO A 217 16.81 2.76 -6.09
CA PRO A 217 17.51 2.99 -7.35
C PRO A 217 17.78 4.48 -7.61
N VAL A 218 16.84 5.37 -7.24
CA VAL A 218 17.05 6.82 -7.41
C VAL A 218 18.17 7.34 -6.50
N THR A 219 18.23 6.88 -5.25
CA THR A 219 19.31 7.28 -4.33
C THR A 219 20.67 6.78 -4.83
N GLU A 220 20.73 5.53 -5.31
CA GLU A 220 21.96 4.95 -5.85
C GLU A 220 22.46 5.70 -7.09
N GLU A 221 21.56 6.03 -8.01
CA GLU A 221 21.86 6.74 -9.25
C GLU A 221 22.31 8.18 -9.00
N LEU A 222 21.63 8.90 -8.09
CA LEU A 222 21.93 10.32 -7.82
C LEU A 222 23.17 10.51 -6.95
N HIS A 223 23.40 9.66 -5.96
CA HIS A 223 24.38 9.93 -4.89
C HIS A 223 25.24 8.73 -4.51
N GLY A 224 24.99 7.56 -5.13
CA GLY A 224 25.75 6.34 -4.91
C GLY A 224 25.23 5.48 -3.74
N SER A 225 25.70 4.22 -3.72
CA SER A 225 25.20 3.16 -2.85
C SER A 225 25.34 3.43 -1.35
N ARG A 226 26.34 4.23 -0.94
CA ARG A 226 26.55 4.60 0.47
C ARG A 226 25.36 5.34 1.10
N TRP A 227 24.58 6.06 0.29
CA TRP A 227 23.42 6.81 0.78
C TRP A 227 22.17 5.97 0.89
N VAL A 228 22.11 4.80 0.22
CA VAL A 228 20.94 3.91 0.21
C VAL A 228 20.60 3.40 1.61
N ALA A 229 21.60 2.96 2.38
CA ALA A 229 21.39 2.50 3.74
C ALA A 229 20.85 3.62 4.66
N GLY A 230 21.44 4.83 4.57
CA GLY A 230 20.96 5.99 5.30
C GLY A 230 19.52 6.37 4.93
N ALA A 231 19.19 6.33 3.65
CA ALA A 231 17.85 6.60 3.14
C ALA A 231 16.82 5.61 3.70
N ALA A 232 17.15 4.32 3.72
CA ALA A 232 16.28 3.28 4.30
C ALA A 232 16.04 3.50 5.80
N VAL A 233 17.10 3.82 6.55
CA VAL A 233 17.00 4.14 8.00
C VAL A 233 16.14 5.39 8.22
N ALA A 234 16.34 6.43 7.42
CA ALA A 234 15.55 7.66 7.51
C ALA A 234 14.07 7.41 7.24
N PHE A 235 13.74 6.61 6.23
CA PHE A 235 12.36 6.18 5.95
C PHE A 235 11.74 5.44 7.14
N CYS A 236 12.46 4.49 7.73
CA CYS A 236 12.03 3.77 8.94
C CYS A 236 11.71 4.71 10.09
N LEU A 237 12.61 5.65 10.39
CA LEU A 237 12.42 6.63 11.47
C LEU A 237 11.18 7.49 11.23
N GLY A 238 10.98 7.95 9.99
CA GLY A 238 9.76 8.67 9.59
C GLY A 238 8.51 7.84 9.82
N THR A 239 8.50 6.58 9.37
CA THR A 239 7.40 5.64 9.55
C THR A 239 7.07 5.44 11.04
N LEU A 240 8.05 5.23 11.90
CA LEU A 240 7.83 5.05 13.34
C LEU A 240 7.18 6.28 14.00
N LEU A 241 7.51 7.48 13.52
CA LEU A 241 6.96 8.73 14.04
C LEU A 241 5.58 9.09 13.46
N SER A 242 5.12 8.40 12.44
CA SER A 242 3.84 8.68 11.77
C SER A 242 2.63 8.64 12.71
N THR A 243 2.62 7.72 13.68
CA THR A 243 1.55 7.62 14.69
C THR A 243 1.47 8.86 15.57
N THR A 244 2.62 9.44 15.93
CA THR A 244 2.71 10.67 16.71
C THR A 244 2.26 11.85 15.87
N ALA A 245 2.73 11.94 14.62
CA ALA A 245 2.36 13.00 13.70
C ALA A 245 0.84 13.04 13.44
N ILE A 246 0.20 11.89 13.19
CA ILE A 246 -1.26 11.82 12.98
C ILE A 246 -2.01 12.23 14.24
N GLY A 247 -1.50 11.86 15.43
CA GLY A 247 -2.08 12.28 16.70
C GLY A 247 -2.01 13.79 16.95
N LEU A 248 -0.91 14.44 16.51
CA LEU A 248 -0.75 15.90 16.60
C LEU A 248 -1.67 16.61 15.61
N ILE A 249 -1.71 16.17 14.36
CA ILE A 249 -2.54 16.78 13.32
C ILE A 249 -4.03 16.58 13.60
N ALA A 250 -4.42 15.47 14.22
CA ALA A 250 -5.81 15.25 14.63
C ALA A 250 -6.31 16.32 15.61
N LYS A 251 -5.44 16.89 16.47
CA LYS A 251 -5.79 17.98 17.38
C LYS A 251 -6.17 19.27 16.66
N LEU A 252 -5.65 19.48 15.45
CA LEU A 252 -5.94 20.65 14.63
C LEU A 252 -7.33 20.60 13.98
N LYS A 253 -8.05 19.48 14.08
CA LYS A 253 -9.40 19.26 13.51
C LYS A 253 -9.52 19.65 12.02
N LEU A 254 -8.43 19.49 11.27
CA LEU A 254 -8.38 19.83 9.85
C LEU A 254 -9.30 18.92 9.03
N PRO A 255 -9.91 19.43 7.95
CA PRO A 255 -10.63 18.61 7.00
C PRO A 255 -9.74 17.51 6.40
N ALA A 256 -10.30 16.33 6.14
CA ALA A 256 -9.54 15.18 5.63
C ALA A 256 -8.72 15.52 4.36
N VAL A 257 -9.32 16.30 3.44
CA VAL A 257 -8.63 16.70 2.22
C VAL A 257 -7.38 17.53 2.51
N LEU A 258 -7.45 18.45 3.45
CA LEU A 258 -6.27 19.26 3.82
C LEU A 258 -5.19 18.40 4.47
N ARG A 259 -5.56 17.46 5.35
CA ARG A 259 -4.61 16.50 5.93
C ARG A 259 -3.94 15.65 4.85
N TRP A 260 -4.72 15.11 3.91
CA TRP A 260 -4.18 14.29 2.82
C TRP A 260 -3.27 15.08 1.88
N THR A 261 -3.61 16.34 1.61
CA THR A 261 -2.74 17.25 0.85
C THR A 261 -1.42 17.50 1.59
N MET A 262 -1.47 17.71 2.92
CA MET A 262 -0.26 17.87 3.73
C MET A 262 0.62 16.61 3.70
N TRP A 263 0.02 15.42 3.77
CA TRP A 263 0.77 14.17 3.64
C TRP A 263 1.37 14.01 2.24
N GLY A 264 0.62 14.35 1.19
CA GLY A 264 1.14 14.37 -0.19
C GLY A 264 2.32 15.31 -0.36
N LEU A 265 2.24 16.52 0.20
CA LEU A 265 3.33 17.49 0.23
C LEU A 265 4.55 16.95 0.99
N GLY A 266 4.32 16.33 2.15
CA GLY A 266 5.39 15.73 2.93
C GLY A 266 6.14 14.62 2.18
N MET A 267 5.45 13.85 1.34
CA MET A 267 6.10 12.84 0.49
C MET A 267 7.00 13.43 -0.60
N LEU A 268 6.74 14.64 -1.06
CA LEU A 268 7.40 15.22 -2.23
C LEU A 268 8.43 16.30 -1.90
N VAL A 269 8.20 17.08 -0.87
CA VAL A 269 8.96 18.32 -0.65
C VAL A 269 10.46 18.08 -0.52
N GLY A 270 10.87 17.02 0.17
CA GLY A 270 12.28 16.66 0.29
C GLY A 270 12.92 16.25 -1.04
N TRP A 271 12.13 15.64 -1.93
CA TRP A 271 12.60 15.14 -3.22
C TRP A 271 12.84 16.25 -4.26
N ILE A 272 12.24 17.41 -4.07
CA ILE A 272 12.51 18.58 -4.91
C ILE A 272 13.98 18.98 -4.83
N PHE A 273 14.58 18.86 -3.64
CA PHE A 273 15.97 19.25 -3.36
C PHE A 273 16.96 18.06 -3.37
N ALA A 274 16.46 16.84 -3.30
CA ALA A 274 17.28 15.62 -3.26
C ALA A 274 18.24 15.45 -4.45
N PRO A 275 17.91 15.83 -5.70
CA PRO A 275 18.83 15.74 -6.82
C PRO A 275 20.07 16.61 -6.69
N THR A 276 19.96 17.74 -5.99
CA THR A 276 21.05 18.75 -5.89
C THR A 276 21.96 18.54 -4.69
N TYR A 277 21.44 17.91 -3.62
CA TYR A 277 22.18 17.81 -2.36
C TYR A 277 21.93 16.46 -1.66
N ALA A 278 22.97 15.65 -1.56
CA ALA A 278 22.87 14.27 -1.05
C ALA A 278 22.21 14.13 0.34
N PRO A 279 22.51 14.93 1.39
CA PRO A 279 21.82 14.84 2.67
C PRO A 279 20.31 15.08 2.59
N MET A 280 19.81 15.79 1.57
CA MET A 280 18.37 15.99 1.38
C MET A 280 17.63 14.70 1.03
N VAL A 281 18.34 13.68 0.53
CA VAL A 281 17.77 12.34 0.35
C VAL A 281 17.31 11.76 1.70
N LEU A 282 18.07 11.97 2.77
CA LEU A 282 17.71 11.50 4.11
C LEU A 282 16.45 12.22 4.62
N ALA A 283 16.40 13.54 4.47
CA ALA A 283 15.21 14.33 4.81
C ALA A 283 14.01 13.93 3.96
N ALA A 284 14.20 13.73 2.66
CA ALA A 284 13.17 13.28 1.74
C ALA A 284 12.59 11.91 2.15
N GLN A 285 13.46 10.96 2.46
CA GLN A 285 13.03 9.62 2.88
C GLN A 285 12.35 9.63 4.24
N PHE A 286 12.85 10.43 5.19
CA PHE A 286 12.20 10.60 6.49
C PHE A 286 10.77 11.15 6.33
N LEU A 287 10.62 12.25 5.58
CA LEU A 287 9.31 12.85 5.31
C LEU A 287 8.40 11.91 4.52
N ALA A 288 8.96 11.16 3.59
CA ALA A 288 8.22 10.16 2.81
C ALA A 288 7.68 9.04 3.71
N GLY A 289 8.52 8.44 4.55
CA GLY A 289 8.11 7.39 5.48
C GLY A 289 7.04 7.86 6.47
N LEU A 290 7.22 9.05 7.04
CA LEU A 290 6.27 9.66 7.96
C LEU A 290 4.92 9.93 7.27
N SER A 291 4.97 10.59 6.12
CA SER A 291 3.77 11.09 5.44
C SER A 291 3.01 9.99 4.73
N GLN A 292 3.69 9.04 4.06
CA GLN A 292 3.03 7.92 3.40
C GLN A 292 2.29 7.05 4.40
N THR A 293 2.95 6.66 5.49
CA THR A 293 2.35 5.78 6.50
C THR A 293 1.18 6.47 7.22
N ALA A 294 1.30 7.78 7.51
CA ALA A 294 0.21 8.55 8.09
C ALA A 294 -0.96 8.70 7.10
N PHE A 295 -0.69 8.97 5.83
CA PHE A 295 -1.70 9.05 4.78
C PHE A 295 -2.46 7.74 4.59
N GLU A 296 -1.74 6.62 4.52
CA GLU A 296 -2.36 5.30 4.36
C GLU A 296 -3.27 4.97 5.54
N GLY A 297 -2.82 5.21 6.76
CA GLY A 297 -3.62 4.98 7.97
C GLY A 297 -4.87 5.87 8.04
N ASP A 298 -4.75 7.16 7.72
CA ASP A 298 -5.87 8.11 7.73
C ASP A 298 -6.89 7.80 6.62
N MET A 299 -6.41 7.45 5.42
CA MET A 299 -7.25 7.05 4.30
C MET A 299 -8.00 5.75 4.59
N ASP A 300 -7.30 4.74 5.11
CA ASP A 300 -7.91 3.46 5.44
C ASP A 300 -8.95 3.56 6.54
N ALA A 301 -8.69 4.37 7.57
CA ALA A 301 -9.68 4.67 8.59
C ALA A 301 -10.95 5.27 7.96
N ARG A 302 -10.78 6.21 7.03
CA ARG A 302 -11.91 6.86 6.36
C ARG A 302 -12.69 5.91 5.46
N VAL A 303 -11.99 5.04 4.72
CA VAL A 303 -12.62 3.98 3.91
C VAL A 303 -13.39 3.02 4.81
N ALA A 304 -12.80 2.57 5.92
CA ALA A 304 -13.47 1.66 6.85
C ALA A 304 -14.70 2.30 7.53
N GLU A 305 -14.66 3.61 7.81
CA GLU A 305 -15.76 4.37 8.40
C GLU A 305 -16.96 4.53 7.44
N GLU A 306 -16.70 4.74 6.14
CA GLU A 306 -17.74 4.88 5.11
C GLU A 306 -18.26 3.54 4.58
N ALA A 307 -17.49 2.48 4.71
CA ALA A 307 -17.84 1.17 4.19
C ALA A 307 -18.90 0.47 5.07
N PRO A 308 -19.88 -0.21 4.46
CA PRO A 308 -20.73 -1.14 5.20
C PRO A 308 -19.87 -2.22 5.86
N ARG A 309 -20.19 -2.63 7.10
CA ARG A 309 -19.43 -3.65 7.85
C ARG A 309 -19.12 -4.91 7.04
N THR A 310 -20.03 -5.32 6.16
CA THR A 310 -19.91 -6.49 5.29
C THR A 310 -19.02 -6.26 4.06
N ALA A 311 -18.64 -5.02 3.75
CA ALA A 311 -17.88 -4.64 2.56
C ALA A 311 -16.51 -4.03 2.89
N VAL A 312 -16.17 -3.85 4.16
CA VAL A 312 -14.90 -3.19 4.59
C VAL A 312 -13.68 -3.82 3.93
N THR A 313 -13.57 -5.15 3.94
CA THR A 313 -12.43 -5.85 3.32
C THR A 313 -12.30 -5.55 1.83
N ARG A 314 -13.44 -5.59 1.12
CA ARG A 314 -13.48 -5.26 -0.31
C ARG A 314 -13.09 -3.81 -0.57
N ASP A 315 -13.66 -2.89 0.18
CA ASP A 315 -13.50 -1.45 -0.02
C ASP A 315 -12.07 -1.01 0.30
N LEU A 316 -11.43 -1.58 1.33
CA LEU A 316 -10.01 -1.40 1.62
C LEU A 316 -9.12 -1.96 0.51
N ALA A 317 -9.48 -3.11 -0.08
CA ALA A 317 -8.72 -3.67 -1.20
C ALA A 317 -8.81 -2.78 -2.45
N TYR A 318 -9.99 -2.28 -2.80
CA TYR A 318 -10.14 -1.33 -3.92
C TYR A 318 -9.38 -0.03 -3.68
N SER A 319 -9.44 0.52 -2.47
CA SER A 319 -8.68 1.71 -2.09
C SER A 319 -7.17 1.49 -2.25
N ALA A 320 -6.65 0.37 -1.76
CA ALA A 320 -5.24 0.01 -1.91
C ALA A 320 -4.84 -0.17 -3.38
N SER A 321 -5.68 -0.83 -4.19
CA SER A 321 -5.40 -1.04 -5.61
C SER A 321 -5.38 0.25 -6.42
N VAL A 322 -6.29 1.18 -6.16
CA VAL A 322 -6.29 2.49 -6.84
C VAL A 322 -5.10 3.33 -6.42
N ARG A 323 -4.69 3.28 -5.14
CA ARG A 323 -3.45 3.91 -4.67
C ARG A 323 -2.22 3.31 -5.35
N ALA A 324 -2.14 1.99 -5.43
CA ALA A 324 -1.05 1.30 -6.13
C ALA A 324 -0.99 1.66 -7.62
N LEU A 325 -2.14 1.79 -8.28
CA LEU A 325 -2.22 2.24 -9.66
C LEU A 325 -1.70 3.68 -9.81
N GLY A 326 -2.10 4.58 -8.91
CA GLY A 326 -1.57 5.95 -8.86
C GLY A 326 -0.05 5.97 -8.70
N GLY A 327 0.48 5.20 -7.76
CA GLY A 327 1.92 5.04 -7.56
C GLY A 327 2.65 4.45 -8.78
N ALA A 328 2.04 3.47 -9.46
CA ALA A 328 2.61 2.87 -10.66
C ALA A 328 2.79 3.88 -11.81
N VAL A 329 1.81 4.77 -11.98
CA VAL A 329 1.91 5.87 -12.96
C VAL A 329 2.99 6.87 -12.53
N ALA A 330 3.05 7.21 -11.24
CA ALA A 330 4.07 8.12 -10.69
C ALA A 330 5.51 7.62 -10.96
N VAL A 331 5.75 6.31 -10.86
CA VAL A 331 7.05 5.68 -11.14
C VAL A 331 7.55 5.96 -12.57
N ARG A 332 6.64 6.16 -13.53
CA ARG A 332 7.01 6.51 -14.91
C ARG A 332 7.58 7.93 -15.05
N LEU A 333 7.27 8.82 -14.12
CA LEU A 333 7.78 10.19 -14.13
C LEU A 333 9.21 10.29 -13.54
N LEU A 334 9.62 9.31 -12.77
CA LEU A 334 10.89 9.30 -12.07
C LEU A 334 12.14 9.23 -12.95
N PRO A 335 12.17 8.49 -14.08
CA PRO A 335 13.31 8.51 -14.96
C PRO A 335 13.67 9.92 -15.44
N MET A 336 12.68 10.82 -15.54
CA MET A 336 12.92 12.22 -15.92
C MET A 336 13.70 12.97 -14.84
N LEU A 337 13.51 12.62 -13.57
CA LEU A 337 14.20 13.23 -12.43
C LEU A 337 15.66 12.78 -12.36
N VAL A 338 15.95 11.54 -12.75
CA VAL A 338 17.29 10.97 -12.77
C VAL A 338 18.07 11.39 -14.02
N ALA A 339 17.43 11.32 -15.20
CA ALA A 339 18.08 11.64 -16.49
C ALA A 339 18.34 13.13 -16.69
N ALA A 340 17.50 14.00 -16.13
CA ALA A 340 17.61 15.44 -16.20
C ALA A 340 17.13 16.09 -14.89
N PRO A 341 17.96 16.13 -13.83
CA PRO A 341 17.55 16.51 -12.48
C PRO A 341 16.83 17.87 -12.40
N ALA A 342 17.31 18.87 -13.11
CA ALA A 342 16.70 20.20 -13.14
C ALA A 342 15.28 20.16 -13.73
N ILE A 343 15.10 19.48 -14.88
CA ILE A 343 13.82 19.32 -15.54
C ILE A 343 12.89 18.44 -14.71
N GLY A 344 13.43 17.35 -14.14
CA GLY A 344 12.70 16.45 -13.26
C GLY A 344 12.19 17.15 -12.01
N THR A 345 12.99 18.02 -11.41
CA THR A 345 12.60 18.83 -10.24
C THR A 345 11.47 19.80 -10.60
N VAL A 346 11.58 20.51 -11.73
CA VAL A 346 10.53 21.43 -12.20
C VAL A 346 9.25 20.66 -12.54
N ALA A 347 9.36 19.53 -13.24
CA ALA A 347 8.20 18.68 -13.61
C ALA A 347 7.52 18.11 -12.35
N SER A 348 8.29 17.66 -11.37
CA SER A 348 7.76 17.16 -10.09
C SER A 348 7.06 18.28 -9.30
N GLY A 349 7.65 19.46 -9.24
CA GLY A 349 7.06 20.64 -8.61
C GLY A 349 5.77 21.10 -9.30
N ALA A 350 5.76 21.12 -10.63
CA ALA A 350 4.57 21.47 -11.42
C ALA A 350 3.47 20.41 -11.26
N GLY A 351 3.82 19.13 -11.32
CA GLY A 351 2.88 18.02 -11.07
C GLY A 351 2.26 18.08 -9.68
N LEU A 352 3.08 18.39 -8.66
CA LEU A 352 2.62 18.61 -7.30
C LEU A 352 1.63 19.77 -7.22
N ALA A 353 1.99 20.94 -7.76
CA ALA A 353 1.15 22.12 -7.74
C ALA A 353 -0.20 21.87 -8.43
N LEU A 354 -0.20 21.20 -9.57
CA LEU A 354 -1.42 20.79 -10.29
C LEU A 354 -2.25 19.79 -9.50
N GLY A 355 -1.61 18.77 -8.90
CA GLY A 355 -2.30 17.76 -8.08
C GLY A 355 -2.94 18.36 -6.84
N VAL A 356 -2.21 19.23 -6.12
CA VAL A 356 -2.74 19.96 -4.96
C VAL A 356 -3.87 20.89 -5.35
N THR A 357 -3.72 21.64 -6.46
CA THR A 357 -4.75 22.52 -6.97
C THR A 357 -6.01 21.73 -7.36
N ALA A 358 -5.85 20.63 -8.10
CA ALA A 358 -6.97 19.76 -8.48
C ALA A 358 -7.71 19.20 -7.25
N LEU A 359 -6.98 18.73 -6.24
CA LEU A 359 -7.56 18.21 -5.00
C LEU A 359 -8.28 19.28 -4.19
N THR A 360 -7.71 20.50 -4.11
CA THR A 360 -8.34 21.62 -3.38
C THR A 360 -9.57 22.13 -4.07
N LEU A 361 -9.54 22.29 -5.40
CA LEU A 361 -10.71 22.66 -6.19
C LEU A 361 -11.81 21.62 -6.09
N TRP A 362 -11.46 20.33 -6.20
CA TRP A 362 -12.44 19.26 -6.07
C TRP A 362 -13.03 19.18 -4.66
N ALA A 363 -12.26 19.43 -3.60
CA ALA A 363 -12.74 19.52 -2.23
C ALA A 363 -13.69 20.70 -2.06
N GLY A 364 -13.36 21.88 -2.59
CA GLY A 364 -14.22 23.07 -2.59
C GLY A 364 -15.56 22.80 -3.28
N LEU A 365 -15.53 22.21 -4.48
CA LEU A 365 -16.74 21.84 -5.22
C LEU A 365 -17.58 20.78 -4.52
N SER A 366 -16.96 19.85 -3.80
CA SER A 366 -17.68 18.81 -3.05
C SER A 366 -18.37 19.30 -1.77
N THR A 367 -17.94 20.45 -1.24
CA THR A 367 -18.54 21.08 -0.03
C THR A 367 -19.65 22.06 -0.38
N MET A 368 -19.64 22.66 -1.56
CA MET A 368 -20.65 23.62 -2.01
C MET A 368 -22.12 23.14 -1.88
N PRO A 369 -22.51 21.95 -2.33
CA PRO A 369 -23.91 21.51 -2.22
C PRO A 369 -24.40 21.36 -0.78
N ARG A 370 -23.50 21.13 0.18
CA ARG A 370 -23.83 21.02 1.59
C ARG A 370 -24.01 22.39 2.24
N LEU A 371 -23.23 23.37 1.82
CA LEU A 371 -23.35 24.76 2.28
C LEU A 371 -24.64 25.38 1.77
N VAL A 372 -24.96 25.20 0.49
CA VAL A 372 -26.21 25.70 -0.12
C VAL A 372 -27.44 25.08 0.54
N ARG A 373 -27.42 23.78 0.89
CA ARG A 373 -28.52 23.15 1.63
C ARG A 373 -28.65 23.65 3.08
N ARG A 374 -27.55 24.03 3.74
CA ARG A 374 -27.61 24.62 5.11
C ARG A 374 -28.05 26.07 5.14
N LEU A 375 -27.89 26.79 4.03
CA LEU A 375 -28.36 28.18 3.91
C LEU A 375 -29.81 28.25 3.41
N ALA A 376 -30.37 27.14 2.96
CA ALA A 376 -31.77 27.03 2.51
C ALA A 376 -32.72 26.52 3.61
N HIS A 377 -32.21 26.24 4.79
CA HIS A 377 -32.95 25.97 6.05
C HIS A 377 -32.60 27.01 7.13
#